data_6f7668c1ba46d8c08498a2fbb482ffe7
#
_entry.id   6f7668c1ba46d8c08498a2fbb482ffe7
#
_cell.length_a   1.000
_cell.length_b   1.000
_cell.length_c   1.000
_cell.angle_alpha   90.00
_cell.angle_beta   90.00
_cell.angle_gamma   90.00
#
_symmetry.space_group_name_H-M   'P 1'
#
loop_
_entity.id
_entity.type
_entity.pdbx_description
1 polymer ?
#
loop_
_entity_poly.entity_id
_entity_poly.type
_entity_poly.pdbx_seq_one_letter_code
_entity_poly.pdbx_strand_id
1 'polypeptide(L)'
;MTTADSSASPSDKTITEHELEQCQRANQTGRTPVVFVHGLWLLPSSWDRWAKLFEDNGYVALSPGWPDDPETVEEAAEHPEVFAGKSIGQVADHFETIIGGLDRKPAIIGHSTGGLLTQILAGRGLAAVSVAIDPAPFRGCCRCRSRPSSRPSRCSATRPTVSGRCR
;
A
#
# COMPACT_ATOMS: atom_id res chain seq x y z
N MET A 1 -34.85 -21.34 -27.22
CA MET A 1 -34.68 -20.10 -26.41
C MET A 1 -33.81 -20.47 -25.25
N THR A 2 -32.51 -20.26 -25.38
CA THR A 2 -31.48 -20.59 -24.39
C THR A 2 -30.97 -19.26 -23.88
N THR A 3 -31.31 -18.91 -22.65
CA THR A 3 -30.79 -17.72 -21.96
C THR A 3 -29.37 -18.00 -21.52
N ALA A 4 -28.42 -17.30 -22.11
CA ALA A 4 -27.05 -17.31 -21.66
C ALA A 4 -26.95 -16.56 -20.34
N ASP A 5 -26.65 -17.29 -19.28
CA ASP A 5 -26.30 -16.76 -17.97
C ASP A 5 -24.90 -16.14 -18.06
N SER A 6 -24.88 -14.81 -18.05
CA SER A 6 -23.64 -14.04 -18.03
C SER A 6 -23.20 -13.89 -16.56
N SER A 7 -22.54 -14.91 -16.02
CA SER A 7 -21.82 -14.81 -14.75
C SER A 7 -20.54 -14.00 -14.96
N ALA A 8 -20.64 -12.68 -14.85
CA ALA A 8 -19.48 -11.82 -14.75
C ALA A 8 -18.71 -12.18 -13.47
N SER A 9 -17.48 -12.61 -13.63
CA SER A 9 -16.54 -12.90 -12.55
C SER A 9 -16.21 -11.59 -11.79
N PRO A 10 -16.19 -11.56 -10.45
CA PRO A 10 -16.01 -10.32 -9.66
C PRO A 10 -14.56 -9.87 -9.53
N SER A 11 -13.75 -9.95 -10.58
CA SER A 11 -12.31 -9.62 -10.50
C SER A 11 -11.77 -8.75 -11.64
N ASP A 12 -12.64 -8.10 -12.42
CA ASP A 12 -12.20 -7.11 -13.39
C ASP A 12 -12.21 -5.72 -12.71
N LYS A 13 -11.24 -5.51 -11.80
CA LYS A 13 -11.05 -4.22 -11.13
C LYS A 13 -10.30 -3.31 -12.06
N THR A 14 -11.05 -2.51 -12.74
CA THR A 14 -10.61 -1.53 -13.72
C THR A 14 -9.78 -0.46 -13.01
N ILE A 15 -8.55 -0.21 -13.48
CA ILE A 15 -7.78 0.99 -13.12
C ILE A 15 -8.60 2.19 -13.54
N THR A 16 -8.69 3.20 -12.71
CA THR A 16 -9.42 4.44 -13.03
C THR A 16 -8.70 5.22 -14.12
N GLU A 17 -9.43 6.06 -14.84
CA GLU A 17 -8.84 6.93 -15.88
C GLU A 17 -7.76 7.83 -15.28
N HIS A 18 -7.98 8.37 -14.08
CA HIS A 18 -7.02 9.19 -13.36
C HIS A 18 -5.73 8.43 -13.02
N GLU A 19 -5.81 7.18 -12.57
CA GLU A 19 -4.63 6.34 -12.30
C GLU A 19 -3.86 6.00 -13.57
N LEU A 20 -4.58 5.76 -14.66
CA LEU A 20 -3.97 5.55 -15.97
C LEU A 20 -3.21 6.78 -16.45
N GLU A 21 -3.80 7.97 -16.30
CA GLU A 21 -3.15 9.25 -16.60
C GLU A 21 -1.89 9.47 -15.77
N GLN A 22 -1.92 9.15 -14.48
CA GLN A 22 -0.73 9.22 -13.62
C GLN A 22 0.40 8.33 -14.15
N CYS A 23 0.10 7.09 -14.55
CA CYS A 23 1.07 6.17 -15.15
C CYS A 23 1.63 6.71 -16.46
N GLN A 24 0.77 7.19 -17.35
CA GLN A 24 1.19 7.78 -18.63
C GLN A 24 2.09 9.00 -18.44
N ARG A 25 1.73 9.90 -17.52
CA ARG A 25 2.56 11.05 -17.15
C ARG A 25 3.93 10.61 -16.63
N ALA A 26 3.96 9.59 -15.79
CA ALA A 26 5.21 9.06 -15.25
C ALA A 26 6.13 8.54 -16.36
N ASN A 27 5.59 7.74 -17.28
CA ASN A 27 6.34 7.16 -18.40
C ASN A 27 6.84 8.25 -19.38
N GLN A 28 6.01 9.27 -19.66
CA GLN A 28 6.38 10.38 -20.55
C GLN A 28 7.51 11.25 -20.00
N THR A 29 7.57 11.46 -18.68
CA THR A 29 8.60 12.30 -18.08
C THR A 29 9.97 11.64 -18.06
N GLY A 30 10.06 10.31 -18.11
CA GLY A 30 11.28 9.52 -17.93
C GLY A 30 11.94 9.69 -16.55
N ARG A 31 11.29 10.43 -15.62
CA ARG A 31 11.78 10.60 -14.24
C ARG A 31 11.57 9.31 -13.44
N THR A 32 12.24 9.20 -12.31
CA THR A 32 12.03 8.07 -11.39
C THR A 32 10.66 8.20 -10.73
N PRO A 33 9.76 7.21 -10.90
CA PRO A 33 8.45 7.26 -10.29
C PRO A 33 8.51 6.96 -8.79
N VAL A 34 7.67 7.66 -8.04
CA VAL A 34 7.43 7.43 -6.61
C VAL A 34 5.94 7.19 -6.40
N VAL A 35 5.59 6.00 -5.92
CA VAL A 35 4.20 5.62 -5.62
C VAL A 35 3.96 5.78 -4.13
N PHE A 36 2.99 6.62 -3.78
CA PHE A 36 2.54 6.83 -2.42
C PHE A 36 1.32 5.96 -2.12
N VAL A 37 1.36 5.23 -0.99
CA VAL A 37 0.30 4.33 -0.57
C VAL A 37 -0.28 4.81 0.76
N HIS A 38 -1.49 5.34 0.73
CA HIS A 38 -2.15 5.88 1.93
C HIS A 38 -2.64 4.78 2.89
N GLY A 39 -2.91 5.17 4.12
CA GLY A 39 -3.44 4.29 5.15
C GLY A 39 -4.96 4.10 5.04
N LEU A 40 -5.48 3.15 5.83
CA LEU A 40 -6.92 2.90 5.91
C LEU A 40 -7.67 4.19 6.30
N TRP A 41 -8.79 4.47 5.63
CA TRP A 41 -9.64 5.67 5.79
C TRP A 41 -8.96 7.02 5.45
N LEU A 42 -7.82 6.99 4.80
CA LEU A 42 -7.22 8.17 4.20
C LEU A 42 -7.49 8.16 2.69
N LEU A 43 -7.34 9.33 2.08
CA LEU A 43 -7.44 9.50 0.64
C LEU A 43 -6.05 9.78 0.03
N PRO A 44 -5.90 9.62 -1.30
CA PRO A 44 -4.69 9.97 -2.03
C PRO A 44 -4.16 11.37 -1.70
N SER A 45 -5.04 12.35 -1.51
CA SER A 45 -4.71 13.74 -1.18
C SER A 45 -3.94 13.91 0.14
N SER A 46 -3.94 12.90 1.02
CA SER A 46 -3.10 12.91 2.22
C SER A 46 -1.59 13.00 1.91
N TRP A 47 -1.21 12.66 0.68
CA TRP A 47 0.17 12.69 0.20
C TRP A 47 0.55 13.93 -0.61
N ASP A 48 -0.35 14.88 -0.86
CA ASP A 48 -0.14 16.02 -1.76
C ASP A 48 1.14 16.82 -1.44
N ARG A 49 1.41 17.05 -0.15
CA ARG A 49 2.62 17.78 0.27
C ARG A 49 3.89 17.00 -0.02
N TRP A 50 3.84 15.65 0.14
CA TRP A 50 4.96 14.78 -0.15
C TRP A 50 5.15 14.64 -1.65
N ALA A 51 4.06 14.46 -2.40
CA ALA A 51 4.08 14.40 -3.85
C ALA A 51 4.76 15.65 -4.43
N LYS A 52 4.32 16.83 -3.99
CA LYS A 52 4.95 18.09 -4.40
C LYS A 52 6.43 18.17 -4.06
N LEU A 53 6.83 17.77 -2.85
CA LEU A 53 8.23 17.79 -2.43
C LEU A 53 9.09 16.90 -3.35
N PHE A 54 8.61 15.70 -3.68
CA PHE A 54 9.34 14.79 -4.54
C PHE A 54 9.39 15.30 -6.00
N GLU A 55 8.31 15.88 -6.50
CA GLU A 55 8.28 16.49 -7.83
C GLU A 55 9.24 17.68 -7.96
N ASP A 56 9.30 18.54 -6.95
CA ASP A 56 10.26 19.66 -6.86
C ASP A 56 11.73 19.16 -6.84
N ASN A 57 11.96 17.91 -6.45
CA ASN A 57 13.29 17.27 -6.42
C ASN A 57 13.55 16.32 -7.61
N GLY A 58 12.76 16.42 -8.68
CA GLY A 58 13.04 15.74 -9.95
C GLY A 58 12.48 14.31 -10.08
N TYR A 59 11.62 13.89 -9.17
CA TYR A 59 10.86 12.65 -9.27
C TYR A 59 9.52 12.90 -9.97
N VAL A 60 8.77 11.84 -10.26
CA VAL A 60 7.37 11.94 -10.65
C VAL A 60 6.53 11.18 -9.61
N ALA A 61 5.60 11.90 -8.98
CA ALA A 61 4.77 11.34 -7.92
C ALA A 61 3.48 10.74 -8.48
N LEU A 62 3.10 9.57 -7.96
CA LEU A 62 1.82 8.92 -8.17
C LEU A 62 1.19 8.67 -6.80
N SER A 63 -0.06 9.06 -6.64
CA SER A 63 -0.84 8.81 -5.43
C SER A 63 -2.16 8.13 -5.81
N PRO A 64 -2.13 6.84 -6.21
CA PRO A 64 -3.35 6.12 -6.54
C PRO A 64 -4.21 5.87 -5.30
N GLY A 65 -5.53 5.76 -5.51
CA GLY A 65 -6.48 5.34 -4.49
C GLY A 65 -6.45 3.84 -4.23
N TRP A 66 -7.19 3.39 -3.23
CA TRP A 66 -7.57 2.01 -3.13
C TRP A 66 -8.72 1.74 -4.11
N PRO A 67 -8.99 0.48 -4.48
CA PRO A 67 -10.13 0.19 -5.36
C PRO A 67 -11.41 0.83 -4.85
N ASP A 68 -12.12 1.53 -5.72
CA ASP A 68 -13.38 2.23 -5.43
C ASP A 68 -13.28 3.33 -4.35
N ASP A 69 -12.09 3.86 -4.08
CA ASP A 69 -11.98 5.00 -3.17
C ASP A 69 -12.60 6.25 -3.80
N PRO A 70 -13.30 7.05 -2.98
CA PRO A 70 -13.87 8.31 -3.44
C PRO A 70 -12.77 9.31 -3.75
N GLU A 71 -13.04 10.24 -4.68
CA GLU A 71 -12.07 11.27 -5.06
C GLU A 71 -11.98 12.40 -4.04
N THR A 72 -13.07 12.64 -3.30
CA THR A 72 -13.17 13.75 -2.34
C THR A 72 -13.57 13.31 -0.95
N VAL A 73 -13.27 14.16 0.04
CA VAL A 73 -13.65 13.94 1.44
C VAL A 73 -15.17 14.01 1.61
N GLU A 74 -15.82 14.87 0.83
CA GLU A 74 -17.26 15.04 0.82
C GLU A 74 -17.95 13.77 0.35
N GLU A 75 -17.50 13.21 -0.77
CA GLU A 75 -17.99 11.93 -1.30
C GLU A 75 -17.72 10.78 -0.33
N ALA A 76 -16.55 10.75 0.30
CA ALA A 76 -16.21 9.77 1.34
C ALA A 76 -17.15 9.84 2.56
N ALA A 77 -17.62 11.04 2.91
CA ALA A 77 -18.55 11.23 4.01
C ALA A 77 -19.98 10.80 3.64
N GLU A 78 -20.37 10.95 2.38
CA GLU A 78 -21.68 10.53 1.87
C GLU A 78 -21.76 9.01 1.67
N HIS A 79 -20.66 8.37 1.31
CA HIS A 79 -20.56 6.95 0.99
C HIS A 79 -19.48 6.20 1.80
N PRO A 80 -19.56 6.17 3.14
CA PRO A 80 -18.56 5.53 3.98
C PRO A 80 -18.45 4.01 3.79
N GLU A 81 -19.48 3.38 3.22
CA GLU A 81 -19.50 1.95 2.92
C GLU A 81 -18.46 1.50 1.90
N VAL A 82 -17.98 2.41 1.05
CA VAL A 82 -16.95 2.09 0.02
C VAL A 82 -15.62 1.65 0.62
N PHE A 83 -15.33 2.06 1.85
CA PHE A 83 -14.12 1.63 2.57
C PHE A 83 -14.21 0.20 3.13
N ALA A 84 -15.42 -0.39 3.16
CA ALA A 84 -15.64 -1.71 3.71
C ALA A 84 -15.40 -2.83 2.68
N GLY A 85 -15.17 -4.06 3.19
CA GLY A 85 -15.16 -5.26 2.37
C GLY A 85 -13.92 -5.49 1.51
N LYS A 86 -12.94 -4.58 1.52
CA LYS A 86 -11.69 -4.73 0.76
C LYS A 86 -10.67 -5.55 1.56
N SER A 87 -10.13 -6.60 0.96
CA SER A 87 -9.01 -7.33 1.56
C SER A 87 -7.68 -6.67 1.19
N ILE A 88 -6.67 -6.80 2.06
CA ILE A 88 -5.30 -6.32 1.79
C ILE A 88 -4.74 -6.93 0.50
N GLY A 89 -5.08 -8.19 0.20
CA GLY A 89 -4.68 -8.85 -1.05
C GLY A 89 -5.24 -8.13 -2.28
N GLN A 90 -6.53 -7.81 -2.27
CA GLN A 90 -7.17 -7.11 -3.39
C GLN A 90 -6.58 -5.72 -3.62
N VAL A 91 -6.28 -4.99 -2.52
CA VAL A 91 -5.62 -3.66 -2.64
C VAL A 91 -4.20 -3.83 -3.17
N ALA A 92 -3.45 -4.84 -2.70
CA ALA A 92 -2.11 -5.10 -3.23
C ALA A 92 -2.11 -5.47 -4.71
N ASP A 93 -3.09 -6.26 -5.17
CA ASP A 93 -3.25 -6.65 -6.57
C ASP A 93 -3.59 -5.44 -7.46
N HIS A 94 -4.41 -4.51 -6.96
CA HIS A 94 -4.70 -3.24 -7.63
C HIS A 94 -3.44 -2.40 -7.82
N PHE A 95 -2.67 -2.17 -6.74
CA PHE A 95 -1.38 -1.46 -6.84
C PHE A 95 -0.37 -2.18 -7.74
N GLU A 96 -0.34 -3.51 -7.74
CA GLU A 96 0.50 -4.29 -8.66
C GLU A 96 0.14 -4.01 -10.12
N THR A 97 -1.15 -3.89 -10.43
CA THR A 97 -1.61 -3.57 -11.78
C THR A 97 -1.17 -2.16 -12.21
N ILE A 98 -1.30 -1.16 -11.31
CA ILE A 98 -0.85 0.22 -11.56
C ILE A 98 0.67 0.26 -11.77
N ILE A 99 1.44 -0.38 -10.89
CA ILE A 99 2.91 -0.43 -10.97
C ILE A 99 3.36 -1.16 -12.24
N GLY A 100 2.62 -2.19 -12.65
CA GLY A 100 2.86 -2.92 -13.91
C GLY A 100 2.70 -2.06 -15.17
N GLY A 101 1.99 -0.95 -15.10
CA GLY A 101 1.87 0.05 -16.17
C GLY A 101 3.04 1.04 -16.26
N LEU A 102 4.00 0.98 -15.33
CA LEU A 102 5.18 1.85 -15.33
C LEU A 102 6.35 1.23 -16.09
N ASP A 103 7.02 2.01 -16.93
CA ASP A 103 8.23 1.58 -17.65
C ASP A 103 9.41 1.31 -16.72
N ARG A 104 9.40 1.88 -15.51
CA ARG A 104 10.47 1.76 -14.51
C ARG A 104 9.88 1.41 -13.16
N LYS A 105 10.57 0.50 -12.43
CA LYS A 105 10.18 0.20 -11.05
C LYS A 105 10.22 1.46 -10.17
N PRO A 106 9.15 1.76 -9.45
CA PRO A 106 9.06 2.94 -8.60
C PRO A 106 9.80 2.77 -7.27
N ALA A 107 10.08 3.89 -6.61
CA ALA A 107 10.13 3.92 -5.15
C ALA A 107 8.70 3.82 -4.62
N ILE A 108 8.46 3.02 -3.57
CA ILE A 108 7.14 2.90 -2.94
C ILE A 108 7.22 3.39 -1.51
N ILE A 109 6.36 4.34 -1.14
CA ILE A 109 6.32 4.93 0.20
C ILE A 109 4.90 4.78 0.74
N GLY A 110 4.73 4.14 1.89
CA GLY A 110 3.41 3.97 2.48
C GLY A 110 3.39 4.15 3.99
N HIS A 111 2.26 4.57 4.51
CA HIS A 111 2.01 4.83 5.92
C HIS A 111 0.93 3.90 6.49
N SER A 112 1.09 3.42 7.72
CA SER A 112 0.10 2.58 8.41
C SER A 112 -0.24 1.32 7.60
N THR A 113 -1.48 1.10 7.22
CA THR A 113 -1.89 0.00 6.31
C THR A 113 -1.23 0.12 4.94
N GLY A 114 -1.02 1.34 4.43
CA GLY A 114 -0.21 1.58 3.23
C GLY A 114 1.25 1.15 3.39
N GLY A 115 1.80 1.28 4.60
CA GLY A 115 3.12 0.75 4.93
C GLY A 115 3.17 -0.78 4.92
N LEU A 116 2.11 -1.46 5.35
CA LEU A 116 1.96 -2.91 5.19
C LEU A 116 1.91 -3.31 3.71
N LEU A 117 1.09 -2.60 2.91
CA LEU A 117 1.00 -2.81 1.46
C LEU A 117 2.35 -2.60 0.78
N THR A 118 3.09 -1.55 1.14
CA THR A 118 4.45 -1.28 0.65
C THR A 118 5.38 -2.48 0.88
N GLN A 119 5.33 -3.11 2.04
CA GLN A 119 6.13 -4.31 2.32
C GLN A 119 5.70 -5.51 1.47
N ILE A 120 4.39 -5.69 1.23
CA ILE A 120 3.86 -6.74 0.36
C ILE A 120 4.33 -6.53 -1.08
N LEU A 121 4.19 -5.31 -1.61
CA LEU A 121 4.60 -4.95 -2.97
C LEU A 121 6.12 -5.10 -3.17
N ALA A 122 6.92 -4.71 -2.16
CA ALA A 122 8.35 -4.95 -2.16
C ALA A 122 8.69 -6.44 -2.16
N GLY A 123 7.97 -7.26 -1.39
CA GLY A 123 8.10 -8.72 -1.36
C GLY A 123 7.74 -9.37 -2.71
N ARG A 124 6.85 -8.76 -3.50
CA ARG A 124 6.52 -9.17 -4.87
C ARG A 124 7.57 -8.69 -5.90
N GLY A 125 8.61 -7.97 -5.47
CA GLY A 125 9.67 -7.46 -6.34
C GLY A 125 9.27 -6.26 -7.21
N LEU A 126 8.21 -5.54 -6.86
CA LEU A 126 7.65 -4.44 -7.64
C LEU A 126 8.34 -3.08 -7.36
N ALA A 127 9.03 -2.95 -6.25
CA ALA A 127 9.72 -1.72 -5.85
C ALA A 127 11.21 -1.74 -6.24
N ALA A 128 11.74 -0.59 -6.68
CA ALA A 128 13.18 -0.34 -6.72
C ALA A 128 13.72 -0.03 -5.31
N VAL A 129 12.95 0.74 -4.54
CA VAL A 129 13.18 1.09 -3.13
C VAL A 129 11.83 1.14 -2.43
N SER A 130 11.78 0.80 -1.15
CA SER A 130 10.55 0.87 -0.37
C SER A 130 10.77 1.51 1.00
N VAL A 131 9.80 2.34 1.43
CA VAL A 131 9.77 2.98 2.75
C VAL A 131 8.41 2.72 3.39
N ALA A 132 8.39 2.01 4.50
CA ALA A 132 7.18 1.77 5.28
C ALA A 132 7.24 2.61 6.56
N ILE A 133 6.33 3.56 6.70
CA ILE A 133 6.23 4.47 7.84
C ILE A 133 5.16 3.93 8.78
N ASP A 134 5.54 3.63 10.02
CA ASP A 134 4.65 3.06 11.05
C ASP A 134 3.70 1.98 10.51
N PRO A 135 4.22 0.93 9.86
CA PRO A 135 3.40 -0.02 9.12
C PRO A 135 2.48 -0.80 10.05
N ALA A 136 1.25 -1.07 9.59
CA ALA A 136 0.39 -2.03 10.25
C ALA A 136 1.07 -3.41 10.30
N PRO A 137 0.92 -4.17 11.40
CA PRO A 137 1.63 -5.44 11.58
C PRO A 137 1.12 -6.53 10.63
N PHE A 138 2.01 -7.40 10.19
CA PHE A 138 1.61 -8.64 9.51
C PHE A 138 0.81 -9.55 10.46
N ARG A 139 -0.15 -10.32 9.92
CA ARG A 139 -0.83 -11.36 10.67
C ARG A 139 0.20 -12.30 11.28
N GLY A 140 0.20 -12.42 12.62
CA GLY A 140 1.10 -13.32 13.36
C GLY A 140 2.26 -12.63 14.08
N CYS A 141 2.58 -11.36 13.80
CA CYS A 141 3.59 -10.61 14.56
C CYS A 141 3.14 -10.27 15.99
N CYS A 142 1.83 -10.18 16.24
CA CYS A 142 1.25 -9.97 17.57
C CYS A 142 0.66 -11.27 18.13
N ARG A 143 1.47 -12.32 18.32
CA ARG A 143 1.14 -13.33 19.33
C ARG A 143 1.51 -12.78 20.71
N CYS A 144 0.86 -11.74 21.17
CA CYS A 144 0.65 -11.55 22.58
C CYS A 144 -0.23 -12.71 23.04
N ARG A 145 0.41 -13.80 23.50
CA ARG A 145 -0.26 -14.83 24.26
C ARG A 145 -0.86 -14.13 25.48
N SER A 146 -2.17 -13.90 25.45
CA SER A 146 -2.92 -13.65 26.67
C SER A 146 -2.76 -14.86 27.57
N ARG A 147 -1.78 -14.80 28.47
CA ARG A 147 -1.69 -15.75 29.60
C ARG A 147 -2.87 -15.45 30.52
N PRO A 148 -3.68 -16.43 30.87
CA PRO A 148 -4.61 -16.25 31.97
C PRO A 148 -3.81 -15.89 33.22
N SER A 149 -4.27 -14.87 33.93
CA SER A 149 -3.67 -14.31 35.13
C SER A 149 -3.63 -15.34 36.26
N SER A 150 -2.48 -15.98 36.46
CA SER A 150 -2.10 -16.52 37.78
C SER A 150 -0.59 -16.75 37.79
N ARG A 151 0.09 -15.87 38.50
CA ARG A 151 1.49 -15.81 38.96
C ARG A 151 2.40 -14.80 38.22
N PRO A 152 3.05 -13.94 39.01
CA PRO A 152 4.11 -13.06 38.48
C PRO A 152 5.39 -13.90 38.30
N SER A 153 5.79 -14.16 37.07
CA SER A 153 7.10 -14.73 36.75
C SER A 153 8.00 -13.63 36.24
N ARG A 154 9.12 -13.42 36.92
CA ARG A 154 10.20 -12.50 36.57
C ARG A 154 10.63 -12.72 35.11
N CYS A 155 10.58 -11.70 34.29
CA CYS A 155 11.26 -11.68 33.00
C CYS A 155 12.77 -11.62 33.27
N SER A 156 13.46 -12.75 33.10
CA SER A 156 14.92 -12.81 33.07
C SER A 156 15.35 -12.42 31.65
N ALA A 157 15.82 -11.19 31.48
CA ALA A 157 16.44 -10.73 30.26
C ALA A 157 17.86 -11.28 30.21
N THR A 158 18.07 -12.40 29.53
CA THR A 158 19.40 -12.82 29.08
C THR A 158 19.75 -12.05 27.82
N ARG A 159 20.70 -11.13 27.96
CA ARG A 159 21.37 -10.46 26.83
C ARG A 159 22.11 -11.50 25.98
N PRO A 160 21.94 -11.54 24.66
CA PRO A 160 22.87 -12.26 23.82
C PRO A 160 24.16 -11.44 23.69
N THR A 161 25.26 -12.04 24.13
CA THR A 161 26.61 -11.52 23.85
C THR A 161 26.94 -11.78 22.38
N VAL A 162 26.99 -10.70 21.58
CA VAL A 162 27.50 -10.76 20.22
C VAL A 162 29.03 -10.66 20.31
N SER A 163 29.74 -11.80 20.19
CA SER A 163 31.15 -11.85 19.87
C SER A 163 31.28 -12.33 18.41
N GLY A 164 31.51 -11.42 17.50
CA GLY A 164 31.80 -11.70 16.08
C GLY A 164 32.85 -10.72 15.58
N ARG A 165 34.11 -11.16 15.52
CA ARG A 165 35.22 -10.41 14.88
C ARG A 165 34.97 -10.39 13.38
N CYS A 166 34.89 -9.19 12.80
CA CYS A 166 35.15 -8.98 11.36
C CYS A 166 36.66 -9.12 11.09
N ARG A 167 36.99 -9.88 10.07
CA ARG A 167 38.20 -9.78 9.29
C ARG A 167 37.83 -9.34 7.88
#